data_a4335fa1a6f1fa6e37e79b8587cdef17
#
_entry.id   a4335fa1a6f1fa6e37e79b8587cdef17
#
_cell.length_a   1.000
_cell.length_b   1.000
_cell.length_c   1.000
_cell.angle_alpha   90.00
_cell.angle_beta   90.00
_cell.angle_gamma   90.00
#
_symmetry.space_group_name_H-M   'P 1'
#
loop_
_entity.id
_entity.type
_entity.pdbx_description
1 polymer ?
#
loop_
_entity_poly.entity_id
_entity_poly.type
_entity_poly.pdbx_seq_one_letter_code
_entity_poly.pdbx_strand_id
1 'polypeptide(L)'
;MSTYEAAGVSLATADALVDRLRAAVESTGAGGFGAFAGLHPLDDRRLLAASTDSVGTKLILARERGALRNCGADLAAHCINDVITCGAEPLMLLDYVAANRIDLEQVAELVDGAAEVCRAAGCALVGGETAELPGVYRDDELDFAGTCVGVVERDVLIDGSKVEAGDAVVGLPSSGVHANGFTLVRRILEDDDYDGDDLLAPTRLYLDDVRRLQPRAHAFAHVTGGGIAGNVARVVPDGLRAEIEWHAWERPPVFEWLARHVEEVELRRVFNLGIGYCAVVPEPAEGDVVIGRIEGT
;
A
#
# COMPACT_ATOMS: atom_id res chain seq x y z
N MET A 1 16.27 14.75 15.18
CA MET A 1 15.28 14.38 14.17
C MET A 1 14.64 13.06 14.56
N SER A 2 13.36 12.91 14.28
CA SER A 2 12.59 11.72 14.65
C SER A 2 12.82 10.59 13.63
N THR A 3 12.86 9.33 14.09
CA THR A 3 12.96 8.14 13.23
C THR A 3 11.76 7.22 13.45
N TYR A 4 11.45 6.37 12.46
CA TYR A 4 10.35 5.42 12.53
C TYR A 4 10.60 4.35 13.61
N GLU A 5 11.86 3.94 13.78
CA GLU A 5 12.27 3.02 14.83
C GLU A 5 12.10 3.62 16.24
N ALA A 6 12.48 4.89 16.43
CA ALA A 6 12.24 5.61 17.69
C ALA A 6 10.76 5.81 18.01
N ALA A 7 9.91 5.84 16.98
CA ALA A 7 8.45 5.86 17.11
C ALA A 7 7.84 4.46 17.37
N GLY A 8 8.65 3.38 17.38
CA GLY A 8 8.24 2.02 17.76
C GLY A 8 8.03 1.05 16.60
N VAL A 9 8.42 1.41 15.35
CA VAL A 9 8.25 0.53 14.18
C VAL A 9 9.60 0.22 13.55
N SER A 10 9.97 -1.06 13.48
CA SER A 10 11.23 -1.53 12.87
C SER A 10 10.97 -2.23 11.54
N LEU A 11 11.37 -1.60 10.44
CA LEU A 11 11.31 -2.21 9.11
C LEU A 11 12.26 -3.44 9.01
N ALA A 12 13.43 -3.38 9.64
CA ALA A 12 14.37 -4.51 9.68
C ALA A 12 13.77 -5.74 10.38
N THR A 13 12.96 -5.54 11.43
CA THR A 13 12.25 -6.64 12.09
C THR A 13 11.16 -7.22 11.17
N ALA A 14 10.45 -6.39 10.41
CA ALA A 14 9.47 -6.85 9.44
C ALA A 14 10.10 -7.70 8.34
N ASP A 15 11.25 -7.27 7.77
CA ASP A 15 12.01 -8.02 6.76
C ASP A 15 12.47 -9.38 7.31
N ALA A 16 13.08 -9.39 8.50
CA ALA A 16 13.52 -10.61 9.16
C ALA A 16 12.38 -11.59 9.47
N LEU A 17 11.18 -11.05 9.78
CA LEU A 17 9.97 -11.87 9.99
C LEU A 17 9.53 -12.54 8.70
N VAL A 18 9.52 -11.84 7.56
CA VAL A 18 9.19 -12.41 6.25
C VAL A 18 10.08 -13.60 5.94
N ASP A 19 11.41 -13.46 6.13
CA ASP A 19 12.36 -14.56 5.91
C ASP A 19 12.11 -15.74 6.86
N ARG A 20 11.77 -15.45 8.11
CA ARG A 20 11.48 -16.49 9.12
C ARG A 20 10.20 -17.28 8.82
N LEU A 21 9.20 -16.62 8.22
CA LEU A 21 7.91 -17.23 7.87
C LEU A 21 7.95 -18.01 6.54
N ARG A 22 8.87 -17.68 5.65
CA ARG A 22 8.99 -18.23 4.29
C ARG A 22 8.83 -19.74 4.24
N ALA A 23 9.65 -20.47 5.00
CA ALA A 23 9.62 -21.93 4.99
C ALA A 23 8.26 -22.53 5.44
N ALA A 24 7.60 -21.88 6.39
CA ALA A 24 6.29 -22.31 6.85
C ALA A 24 5.21 -22.09 5.77
N VAL A 25 5.22 -20.92 5.11
CA VAL A 25 4.27 -20.60 4.04
C VAL A 25 4.49 -21.51 2.83
N GLU A 26 5.73 -21.65 2.36
CA GLU A 26 6.07 -22.49 1.21
C GLU A 26 5.75 -23.98 1.43
N SER A 27 5.81 -24.46 2.68
CA SER A 27 5.42 -25.84 3.03
C SER A 27 3.94 -26.16 2.74
N THR A 28 3.10 -25.14 2.55
CA THR A 28 1.69 -25.28 2.17
C THR A 28 1.47 -25.38 0.65
N GLY A 29 2.54 -25.32 -0.15
CA GLY A 29 2.49 -25.27 -1.60
C GLY A 29 2.29 -23.87 -2.19
N ALA A 30 2.39 -22.82 -1.36
CA ALA A 30 2.34 -21.44 -1.83
C ALA A 30 3.65 -21.08 -2.54
N GLY A 31 3.55 -20.49 -3.75
CA GLY A 31 4.68 -19.91 -4.46
C GLY A 31 4.69 -18.38 -4.37
N GLY A 32 5.87 -17.76 -4.57
CA GLY A 32 5.97 -16.30 -4.70
C GLY A 32 5.76 -15.51 -3.40
N PHE A 33 6.09 -16.09 -2.24
CA PHE A 33 6.00 -15.40 -0.96
C PHE A 33 6.90 -14.15 -0.92
N GLY A 34 6.31 -13.01 -0.55
CA GLY A 34 6.98 -11.70 -0.49
C GLY A 34 6.60 -10.75 -1.63
N ALA A 35 5.79 -11.20 -2.62
CA ALA A 35 5.14 -10.30 -3.57
C ALA A 35 4.05 -9.44 -2.88
N PHE A 36 3.46 -8.47 -3.61
CA PHE A 36 2.35 -7.66 -3.09
C PHE A 36 1.09 -8.51 -2.88
N ALA A 37 0.77 -9.39 -3.82
CA ALA A 37 -0.32 -10.35 -3.69
C ALA A 37 0.21 -11.79 -3.76
N GLY A 38 -0.34 -12.66 -2.91
CA GLY A 38 -0.16 -14.10 -3.01
C GLY A 38 -0.95 -14.67 -4.17
N LEU A 39 -0.33 -15.57 -4.96
CA LEU A 39 -0.98 -16.20 -6.12
C LEU A 39 -1.31 -17.67 -5.82
N HIS A 40 -2.52 -18.08 -6.21
CA HIS A 40 -2.95 -19.47 -6.08
C HIS A 40 -3.65 -19.94 -7.37
N PRO A 41 -3.31 -21.13 -7.91
CA PRO A 41 -4.01 -21.68 -9.07
C PRO A 41 -5.51 -21.84 -8.82
N LEU A 42 -6.34 -21.22 -9.68
CA LEU A 42 -7.79 -21.42 -9.69
C LEU A 42 -8.13 -22.58 -10.64
N ASP A 43 -7.53 -22.54 -11.81
CA ASP A 43 -7.64 -23.56 -12.86
C ASP A 43 -6.40 -23.53 -13.78
N ASP A 44 -6.44 -24.23 -14.92
CA ASP A 44 -5.31 -24.28 -15.86
C ASP A 44 -4.99 -22.92 -16.50
N ARG A 45 -5.96 -21.98 -16.52
CA ARG A 45 -5.83 -20.68 -17.19
C ARG A 45 -5.71 -19.51 -16.23
N ARG A 46 -6.23 -19.62 -15.02
CA ARG A 46 -6.39 -18.50 -14.09
C ARG A 46 -5.71 -18.73 -12.75
N LEU A 47 -5.31 -17.62 -12.15
CA LEU A 47 -4.82 -17.56 -10.78
C LEU A 47 -5.75 -16.66 -9.95
N LEU A 48 -5.94 -17.03 -8.69
CA LEU A 48 -6.39 -16.09 -7.67
C LEU A 48 -5.20 -15.26 -7.21
N ALA A 49 -5.43 -13.98 -7.01
CA ALA A 49 -4.51 -13.06 -6.36
C ALA A 49 -5.16 -12.58 -5.06
N ALA A 50 -4.46 -12.63 -3.93
CA ALA A 50 -5.00 -12.20 -2.65
C ALA A 50 -3.97 -11.40 -1.87
N SER A 51 -4.41 -10.31 -1.23
CA SER A 51 -3.63 -9.51 -0.30
C SER A 51 -4.45 -9.17 0.93
N THR A 52 -3.77 -9.13 2.08
CA THR A 52 -4.35 -8.69 3.36
C THR A 52 -3.53 -7.52 3.88
N ASP A 53 -4.22 -6.46 4.28
CA ASP A 53 -3.61 -5.28 4.88
C ASP A 53 -4.46 -4.74 6.04
N SER A 54 -3.91 -3.78 6.76
CA SER A 54 -4.60 -3.03 7.81
C SER A 54 -4.32 -1.53 7.69
N VAL A 55 -5.21 -0.72 8.26
CA VAL A 55 -5.03 0.75 8.26
C VAL A 55 -3.93 1.18 9.23
N GLY A 56 -3.76 0.45 10.33
CA GLY A 56 -2.76 0.72 11.33
C GLY A 56 -3.02 2.02 12.11
N THR A 57 -1.96 2.69 12.53
CA THR A 57 -2.03 3.81 13.49
C THR A 57 -2.63 5.11 12.95
N LYS A 58 -2.95 5.20 11.65
CA LYS A 58 -3.77 6.27 11.07
C LYS A 58 -5.15 6.34 11.73
N LEU A 59 -5.73 5.17 12.08
CA LEU A 59 -7.03 5.07 12.76
C LEU A 59 -7.14 5.95 14.00
N ILE A 60 -6.06 6.05 14.79
CA ILE A 60 -6.05 6.83 16.03
C ILE A 60 -6.26 8.32 15.72
N LEU A 61 -5.45 8.87 14.81
CA LEU A 61 -5.55 10.28 14.42
C LEU A 61 -6.85 10.57 13.65
N ALA A 62 -7.27 9.66 12.78
CA ALA A 62 -8.51 9.80 12.02
C ALA A 62 -9.74 9.83 12.92
N ARG A 63 -9.77 9.00 13.96
CA ARG A 63 -10.84 9.03 14.96
C ARG A 63 -10.88 10.37 15.69
N GLU A 64 -9.75 10.87 16.17
CA GLU A 64 -9.62 12.15 16.86
C GLU A 64 -10.11 13.33 16.01
N ARG A 65 -9.90 13.25 14.69
CA ARG A 65 -10.26 14.29 13.72
C ARG A 65 -11.57 14.04 12.96
N GLY A 66 -12.34 13.00 13.31
CA GLY A 66 -13.63 12.67 12.66
C GLY A 66 -13.48 12.26 11.20
N ALA A 67 -12.46 11.49 10.86
CA ALA A 67 -12.10 11.08 9.50
C ALA A 67 -12.03 9.56 9.30
N LEU A 68 -12.76 8.78 10.11
CA LEU A 68 -12.73 7.31 10.05
C LEU A 68 -13.21 6.76 8.70
N ARG A 69 -14.13 7.46 8.02
CA ARG A 69 -14.57 7.11 6.66
C ARG A 69 -13.37 7.03 5.69
N ASN A 70 -12.39 7.94 5.82
CA ASN A 70 -11.17 7.91 5.01
C ASN A 70 -10.33 6.65 5.29
N CYS A 71 -10.29 6.19 6.54
CA CYS A 71 -9.63 4.93 6.90
C CYS A 71 -10.32 3.71 6.29
N GLY A 72 -11.65 3.75 6.17
CA GLY A 72 -12.38 2.73 5.43
C GLY A 72 -11.96 2.67 3.96
N ALA A 73 -11.88 3.84 3.33
CA ALA A 73 -11.39 3.97 1.95
C ALA A 73 -9.91 3.53 1.83
N ASP A 74 -9.06 3.87 2.82
CA ASP A 74 -7.66 3.42 2.87
C ASP A 74 -7.56 1.89 2.80
N LEU A 75 -8.30 1.18 3.66
CA LEU A 75 -8.23 -0.27 3.71
C LEU A 75 -8.57 -0.92 2.36
N ALA A 76 -9.71 -0.52 1.79
CA ALA A 76 -10.15 -1.10 0.52
C ALA A 76 -9.15 -0.77 -0.61
N ALA A 77 -8.67 0.49 -0.69
CA ALA A 77 -7.69 0.88 -1.69
C ALA A 77 -6.35 0.16 -1.51
N HIS A 78 -5.85 -0.01 -0.27
CA HIS A 78 -4.62 -0.74 -0.02
C HIS A 78 -4.69 -2.18 -0.50
N CYS A 79 -5.69 -2.93 -0.06
CA CYS A 79 -5.86 -4.32 -0.46
C CYS A 79 -6.05 -4.49 -1.98
N ILE A 80 -6.83 -3.60 -2.61
CA ILE A 80 -7.06 -3.63 -4.06
C ILE A 80 -5.79 -3.25 -4.82
N ASN A 81 -5.09 -2.19 -4.40
CA ASN A 81 -3.85 -1.74 -5.04
C ASN A 81 -2.76 -2.81 -5.03
N ASP A 82 -2.67 -3.60 -3.97
CA ASP A 82 -1.77 -4.75 -3.91
C ASP A 82 -2.16 -5.84 -4.91
N VAL A 83 -3.44 -6.22 -4.94
CA VAL A 83 -3.95 -7.27 -5.82
C VAL A 83 -3.74 -6.92 -7.30
N ILE A 84 -3.93 -5.67 -7.68
CA ILE A 84 -3.77 -5.24 -9.08
C ILE A 84 -2.31 -5.11 -9.54
N THR A 85 -1.31 -5.23 -8.64
CA THR A 85 0.11 -5.21 -9.06
C THR A 85 0.48 -6.32 -10.02
N CYS A 86 -0.19 -7.45 -9.93
CA CYS A 86 0.02 -8.59 -10.84
C CYS A 86 -0.91 -8.58 -12.07
N GLY A 87 -1.65 -7.49 -12.30
CA GLY A 87 -2.62 -7.38 -13.38
C GLY A 87 -3.97 -8.06 -13.11
N ALA A 88 -4.24 -8.42 -11.85
CA ALA A 88 -5.51 -9.05 -11.48
C ALA A 88 -6.65 -8.04 -11.44
N GLU A 89 -7.86 -8.51 -11.81
CA GLU A 89 -9.10 -7.79 -11.58
C GLU A 89 -9.62 -8.12 -10.17
N PRO A 90 -9.91 -7.12 -9.32
CA PRO A 90 -10.42 -7.33 -7.98
C PRO A 90 -11.85 -7.88 -8.04
N LEU A 91 -12.16 -8.92 -7.26
CA LEU A 91 -13.47 -9.57 -7.22
C LEU A 91 -14.24 -9.24 -5.96
N MET A 92 -13.60 -9.43 -4.81
CA MET A 92 -14.24 -9.26 -3.51
C MET A 92 -13.26 -8.82 -2.43
N LEU A 93 -13.81 -8.11 -1.45
CA LEU A 93 -13.14 -7.70 -0.22
C LEU A 93 -13.89 -8.29 0.98
N LEU A 94 -13.15 -8.73 1.99
CA LEU A 94 -13.64 -9.03 3.33
C LEU A 94 -12.92 -8.10 4.31
N ASP A 95 -13.63 -7.67 5.36
CA ASP A 95 -13.09 -6.81 6.40
C ASP A 95 -13.08 -7.47 7.78
N TYR A 96 -12.27 -6.96 8.66
CA TYR A 96 -12.21 -7.33 10.07
C TYR A 96 -12.11 -6.06 10.91
N VAL A 97 -13.11 -5.83 11.74
CA VAL A 97 -13.10 -4.79 12.77
C VAL A 97 -12.95 -5.43 14.13
N ALA A 98 -11.98 -4.99 14.91
CA ALA A 98 -11.81 -5.41 16.30
C ALA A 98 -11.62 -4.21 17.20
N ALA A 99 -12.28 -4.20 18.36
CA ALA A 99 -12.19 -3.12 19.32
C ALA A 99 -12.33 -3.64 20.76
N ASN A 100 -11.93 -2.84 21.75
CA ASN A 100 -12.29 -3.13 23.13
C ASN A 100 -13.81 -3.12 23.32
N ARG A 101 -14.47 -2.09 22.75
CA ARG A 101 -15.94 -1.95 22.67
C ARG A 101 -16.33 -1.43 21.29
N ILE A 102 -17.35 -2.02 20.70
CA ILE A 102 -17.88 -1.59 19.42
C ILE A 102 -18.69 -0.29 19.56
N ASP A 103 -18.32 0.70 18.76
CA ASP A 103 -19.10 1.90 18.52
C ASP A 103 -19.75 1.78 17.12
N LEU A 104 -21.08 1.81 17.07
CA LEU A 104 -21.84 1.55 15.85
C LEU A 104 -21.57 2.58 14.75
N GLU A 105 -21.44 3.86 15.11
CA GLU A 105 -21.21 4.93 14.14
C GLU A 105 -19.80 4.87 13.58
N GLN A 106 -18.79 4.61 14.43
CA GLN A 106 -17.41 4.46 13.98
C GLN A 106 -17.24 3.27 13.01
N VAL A 107 -17.85 2.13 13.32
CA VAL A 107 -17.83 0.96 12.42
C VAL A 107 -18.57 1.25 11.12
N ALA A 108 -19.72 1.94 11.19
CA ALA A 108 -20.46 2.32 9.99
C ALA A 108 -19.64 3.24 9.08
N GLU A 109 -18.94 4.24 9.62
CA GLU A 109 -18.05 5.12 8.86
C GLU A 109 -16.93 4.34 8.15
N LEU A 110 -16.29 3.39 8.84
CA LEU A 110 -15.23 2.54 8.27
C LEU A 110 -15.77 1.70 7.11
N VAL A 111 -16.87 0.99 7.35
CA VAL A 111 -17.46 0.10 6.33
C VAL A 111 -18.01 0.91 5.14
N ASP A 112 -18.61 2.07 5.38
CA ASP A 112 -19.08 2.98 4.33
C ASP A 112 -17.95 3.47 3.42
N GLY A 113 -16.79 3.85 4.02
CA GLY A 113 -15.61 4.27 3.27
C GLY A 113 -15.05 3.13 2.41
N ALA A 114 -14.95 1.91 2.97
CA ALA A 114 -14.52 0.73 2.23
C ALA A 114 -15.49 0.39 1.09
N ALA A 115 -16.80 0.44 1.34
CA ALA A 115 -17.82 0.18 0.34
C ALA A 115 -17.80 1.20 -0.82
N GLU A 116 -17.42 2.46 -0.57
CA GLU A 116 -17.27 3.47 -1.61
C GLU A 116 -16.17 3.11 -2.61
N VAL A 117 -14.98 2.74 -2.11
CA VAL A 117 -13.87 2.30 -2.95
C VAL A 117 -14.19 0.99 -3.66
N CYS A 118 -14.81 0.04 -2.96
CA CYS A 118 -15.26 -1.22 -3.56
C CYS A 118 -16.21 -1.00 -4.73
N ARG A 119 -17.19 -0.09 -4.60
CA ARG A 119 -18.10 0.28 -5.72
C ARG A 119 -17.34 0.89 -6.89
N ALA A 120 -16.38 1.79 -6.62
CA ALA A 120 -15.56 2.40 -7.67
C ALA A 120 -14.70 1.36 -8.40
N ALA A 121 -14.20 0.35 -7.69
CA ALA A 121 -13.40 -0.72 -8.26
C ALA A 121 -14.21 -1.83 -8.96
N GLY A 122 -15.53 -1.86 -8.81
CA GLY A 122 -16.34 -3.02 -9.22
C GLY A 122 -16.06 -4.29 -8.37
N CYS A 123 -15.52 -4.11 -7.18
CA CYS A 123 -15.19 -5.15 -6.21
C CYS A 123 -16.32 -5.28 -5.19
N ALA A 124 -16.78 -6.48 -4.89
CA ALA A 124 -17.86 -6.69 -3.92
C ALA A 124 -17.33 -6.71 -2.49
N LEU A 125 -17.83 -5.86 -1.60
CA LEU A 125 -17.65 -6.04 -0.16
C LEU A 125 -18.63 -7.12 0.29
N VAL A 126 -18.14 -8.35 0.49
CA VAL A 126 -19.01 -9.54 0.67
C VAL A 126 -19.31 -9.88 2.12
N GLY A 127 -18.65 -9.22 3.07
CA GLY A 127 -18.83 -9.40 4.49
C GLY A 127 -17.50 -9.32 5.23
N GLY A 128 -17.51 -9.70 6.48
CA GLY A 128 -16.34 -9.64 7.34
C GLY A 128 -16.65 -10.16 8.74
N GLU A 129 -15.86 -9.73 9.71
CA GLU A 129 -16.02 -10.06 11.12
C GLU A 129 -15.94 -8.77 11.95
N THR A 130 -16.81 -8.66 12.95
CA THR A 130 -16.79 -7.54 13.91
C THR A 130 -16.73 -8.11 15.32
N ALA A 131 -15.64 -7.86 16.04
CA ALA A 131 -15.37 -8.49 17.32
C ALA A 131 -15.17 -7.48 18.46
N GLU A 132 -15.89 -7.66 19.59
CA GLU A 132 -15.56 -7.01 20.87
C GLU A 132 -14.55 -7.87 21.63
N LEU A 133 -13.38 -7.31 21.90
CA LEU A 133 -12.25 -8.01 22.51
C LEU A 133 -11.71 -7.25 23.73
N PRO A 134 -12.51 -7.15 24.82
CA PRO A 134 -12.08 -6.46 26.04
C PRO A 134 -10.86 -7.16 26.64
N GLY A 135 -9.83 -6.36 26.97
CA GLY A 135 -8.57 -6.87 27.49
C GLY A 135 -7.52 -7.22 26.42
N VAL A 136 -7.89 -7.33 25.14
CA VAL A 136 -6.95 -7.39 24.01
C VAL A 136 -6.62 -5.97 23.54
N TYR A 137 -7.65 -5.16 23.32
CA TYR A 137 -7.52 -3.74 23.02
C TYR A 137 -7.74 -2.91 24.27
N ARG A 138 -7.07 -1.75 24.34
CA ARG A 138 -7.34 -0.74 25.39
C ARG A 138 -8.69 -0.06 25.11
N ASP A 139 -9.19 0.65 26.13
CA ASP A 139 -10.36 1.50 25.95
C ASP A 139 -10.11 2.47 24.79
N ASP A 140 -11.12 2.66 23.96
CA ASP A 140 -11.09 3.50 22.76
C ASP A 140 -10.12 3.06 21.63
N GLU A 141 -9.48 1.91 21.69
CA GLU A 141 -8.70 1.37 20.59
C GLU A 141 -9.55 0.45 19.71
N LEU A 142 -9.33 0.57 18.40
CA LEU A 142 -9.90 -0.31 17.39
C LEU A 142 -8.84 -0.65 16.32
N ASP A 143 -9.01 -1.79 15.67
CA ASP A 143 -8.23 -2.20 14.50
C ASP A 143 -9.16 -2.49 13.33
N PHE A 144 -8.68 -2.23 12.12
CA PHE A 144 -9.41 -2.42 10.90
C PHE A 144 -8.50 -3.01 9.84
N ALA A 145 -8.76 -4.25 9.47
CA ALA A 145 -8.00 -5.01 8.49
C ALA A 145 -8.94 -5.61 7.43
N GLY A 146 -8.38 -6.03 6.31
CA GLY A 146 -9.18 -6.65 5.26
C GLY A 146 -8.36 -7.52 4.33
N THR A 147 -9.07 -8.29 3.52
CA THR A 147 -8.48 -9.15 2.50
C THR A 147 -9.20 -8.95 1.19
N CYS A 148 -8.46 -8.53 0.16
CA CYS A 148 -8.96 -8.49 -1.22
C CYS A 148 -8.57 -9.77 -1.94
N VAL A 149 -9.50 -10.29 -2.74
CA VAL A 149 -9.27 -11.40 -3.67
C VAL A 149 -9.61 -10.94 -5.08
N GLY A 150 -8.69 -11.17 -6.00
CA GLY A 150 -8.84 -10.92 -7.43
C GLY A 150 -8.52 -12.14 -8.27
N VAL A 151 -8.65 -12.00 -9.58
CA VAL A 151 -8.34 -13.06 -10.56
C VAL A 151 -7.50 -12.48 -11.68
N VAL A 152 -6.54 -13.25 -12.16
CA VAL A 152 -5.71 -12.90 -13.33
C VAL A 152 -5.59 -14.12 -14.26
N GLU A 153 -5.69 -13.89 -15.56
CA GLU A 153 -5.35 -14.92 -16.57
C GLU A 153 -3.82 -15.07 -16.61
N ARG A 154 -3.32 -16.31 -16.72
CA ARG A 154 -1.88 -16.60 -16.69
C ARG A 154 -1.09 -15.93 -17.82
N ASP A 155 -1.71 -15.73 -18.98
CA ASP A 155 -1.09 -15.15 -20.16
C ASP A 155 -0.90 -13.62 -20.10
N VAL A 156 -1.60 -12.96 -19.17
CA VAL A 156 -1.48 -11.51 -18.92
C VAL A 156 -0.92 -11.18 -17.53
N LEU A 157 -0.43 -12.19 -16.81
CA LEU A 157 0.18 -12.01 -15.50
C LEU A 157 1.39 -11.07 -15.59
N ILE A 158 1.44 -10.10 -14.67
CA ILE A 158 2.58 -9.20 -14.48
C ILE A 158 3.31 -9.60 -13.20
N ASP A 159 4.51 -10.13 -13.34
CA ASP A 159 5.32 -10.67 -12.26
C ASP A 159 6.74 -10.06 -12.18
N GLY A 160 7.02 -9.04 -13.00
CA GLY A 160 8.33 -8.39 -13.07
C GLY A 160 9.37 -9.14 -13.91
N SER A 161 9.08 -10.34 -14.39
CA SER A 161 10.06 -11.17 -15.16
C SER A 161 10.52 -10.53 -16.49
N LYS A 162 9.76 -9.55 -16.99
CA LYS A 162 10.07 -8.81 -18.22
C LYS A 162 10.86 -7.53 -17.99
N VAL A 163 11.13 -7.17 -16.74
CA VAL A 163 11.88 -5.94 -16.41
C VAL A 163 13.32 -6.07 -16.91
N GLU A 164 13.78 -5.04 -17.63
CA GLU A 164 15.11 -4.99 -18.24
C GLU A 164 15.83 -3.69 -17.89
N ALA A 165 17.17 -3.71 -17.98
CA ALA A 165 17.96 -2.49 -17.84
C ALA A 165 17.60 -1.49 -18.95
N GLY A 166 17.35 -0.25 -18.58
CA GLY A 166 16.87 0.81 -19.46
C GLY A 166 15.37 1.11 -19.33
N ASP A 167 14.58 0.20 -18.77
CA ASP A 167 13.15 0.45 -18.49
C ASP A 167 12.98 1.71 -17.65
N ALA A 168 11.95 2.48 -17.96
CA ALA A 168 11.57 3.67 -17.18
C ALA A 168 10.69 3.30 -15.99
N VAL A 169 10.92 3.96 -14.87
CA VAL A 169 10.02 3.93 -13.72
C VAL A 169 9.07 5.12 -13.80
N VAL A 170 7.79 4.85 -14.04
CA VAL A 170 6.72 5.85 -14.11
C VAL A 170 6.05 5.93 -12.74
N GLY A 171 6.03 7.12 -12.14
CA GLY A 171 5.36 7.41 -10.88
C GLY A 171 3.92 7.87 -11.07
N LEU A 172 3.02 7.34 -10.27
CA LEU A 172 1.63 7.78 -10.19
C LEU A 172 1.41 8.54 -8.88
N PRO A 173 0.86 9.78 -8.96
CA PRO A 173 0.77 10.66 -7.79
C PRO A 173 -0.12 10.07 -6.70
N SER A 174 0.28 10.29 -5.44
CA SER A 174 -0.53 10.00 -4.26
C SER A 174 -1.48 11.14 -3.93
N SER A 175 -2.49 10.85 -3.09
CA SER A 175 -3.39 11.86 -2.51
C SER A 175 -2.80 12.55 -1.27
N GLY A 176 -1.66 12.10 -0.79
CA GLY A 176 -1.01 12.52 0.44
C GLY A 176 -0.24 11.37 1.07
N VAL A 177 -0.25 11.29 2.40
CA VAL A 177 0.50 10.28 3.16
C VAL A 177 0.02 8.85 2.89
N HIS A 178 -1.24 8.67 2.50
CA HIS A 178 -1.95 7.39 2.45
C HIS A 178 -2.16 6.81 3.85
N ALA A 179 -1.77 5.53 4.12
CA ALA A 179 -1.94 4.93 5.44
C ALA A 179 -0.62 4.54 6.13
N ASN A 180 0.53 4.76 5.48
CA ASN A 180 1.83 4.37 6.03
C ASN A 180 2.53 5.52 6.75
N GLY A 181 3.36 5.18 7.76
CA GLY A 181 4.18 6.17 8.48
C GLY A 181 3.45 6.92 9.60
N PHE A 182 2.18 6.64 9.88
CA PHE A 182 1.39 7.40 10.86
C PHE A 182 1.86 7.29 12.30
N THR A 183 2.60 6.27 12.68
CA THR A 183 3.25 6.21 13.99
C THR A 183 4.26 7.37 14.14
N LEU A 184 5.04 7.65 13.10
CA LEU A 184 5.97 8.78 13.07
C LEU A 184 5.25 10.13 12.93
N VAL A 185 4.24 10.22 12.05
CA VAL A 185 3.41 11.42 11.87
C VAL A 185 2.80 11.86 13.22
N ARG A 186 2.15 10.94 13.93
CA ARG A 186 1.52 11.24 15.23
C ARG A 186 2.53 11.72 16.28
N ARG A 187 3.73 11.15 16.25
CA ARG A 187 4.81 11.60 17.14
C ARG A 187 5.25 13.04 16.85
N ILE A 188 5.28 13.44 15.57
CA ILE A 188 5.64 14.81 15.17
C ILE A 188 4.52 15.78 15.54
N LEU A 189 3.26 15.38 15.38
CA LEU A 189 2.09 16.20 15.73
C LEU A 189 1.99 16.53 17.24
N GLU A 190 2.71 15.80 18.11
CA GLU A 190 2.81 16.18 19.55
C GLU A 190 3.53 17.53 19.73
N ASP A 191 4.43 17.90 18.82
CA ASP A 191 5.30 19.07 18.93
C ASP A 191 5.02 20.16 17.86
N ASP A 192 4.52 19.80 16.67
CA ASP A 192 4.26 20.71 15.54
C ASP A 192 2.99 20.28 14.79
N ASP A 193 1.95 21.09 14.84
CA ASP A 193 0.64 20.76 14.24
C ASP A 193 0.65 20.93 12.72
N TYR A 194 -0.16 20.11 12.06
CA TYR A 194 -0.42 20.18 10.62
C TYR A 194 -1.90 19.84 10.35
N ASP A 195 -2.58 20.71 9.62
CA ASP A 195 -4.02 20.64 9.32
C ASP A 195 -4.34 20.56 7.81
N GLY A 196 -3.32 20.34 6.97
CA GLY A 196 -3.52 20.16 5.53
C GLY A 196 -4.36 18.93 5.18
N ASP A 197 -5.22 19.07 4.17
CA ASP A 197 -6.13 18.00 3.72
C ASP A 197 -5.38 16.73 3.28
N ASP A 198 -4.13 16.87 2.82
CA ASP A 198 -3.26 15.79 2.34
C ASP A 198 -2.73 14.87 3.48
N LEU A 199 -2.90 15.27 4.74
CA LEU A 199 -2.52 14.45 5.88
C LEU A 199 -3.41 13.20 6.03
N LEU A 200 -4.72 13.39 6.05
CA LEU A 200 -5.71 12.32 6.25
C LEU A 200 -6.47 11.96 4.96
N ALA A 201 -6.06 12.50 3.81
CA ALA A 201 -6.63 12.11 2.52
C ALA A 201 -6.63 10.57 2.37
N PRO A 202 -7.71 9.98 1.85
CA PRO A 202 -7.76 8.54 1.64
C PRO A 202 -6.75 8.11 0.58
N THR A 203 -6.26 6.89 0.70
CA THR A 203 -5.40 6.25 -0.28
C THR A 203 -6.06 6.24 -1.65
N ARG A 204 -5.33 6.70 -2.66
CA ARG A 204 -5.80 6.69 -4.03
C ARG A 204 -5.94 5.26 -4.56
N LEU A 205 -7.04 4.97 -5.24
CA LEU A 205 -7.24 3.74 -5.99
C LEU A 205 -6.57 3.89 -7.38
N TYR A 206 -5.67 2.97 -7.75
CA TYR A 206 -4.89 3.01 -8.99
C TYR A 206 -5.40 2.07 -10.09
N LEU A 207 -6.58 1.47 -9.93
CA LEU A 207 -7.11 0.45 -10.84
C LEU A 207 -7.19 0.92 -12.31
N ASP A 208 -7.70 2.13 -12.54
CA ASP A 208 -7.81 2.67 -13.90
C ASP A 208 -6.43 3.01 -14.51
N ASP A 209 -5.50 3.49 -13.69
CA ASP A 209 -4.11 3.71 -14.12
C ASP A 209 -3.43 2.40 -14.47
N VAL A 210 -3.61 1.36 -13.65
CA VAL A 210 -3.08 0.02 -13.93
C VAL A 210 -3.66 -0.54 -15.22
N ARG A 211 -4.98 -0.50 -15.41
CA ARG A 211 -5.62 -0.96 -16.67
C ARG A 211 -5.08 -0.24 -17.90
N ARG A 212 -4.82 1.07 -17.80
CA ARG A 212 -4.24 1.88 -18.88
C ARG A 212 -2.79 1.50 -19.17
N LEU A 213 -1.99 1.20 -18.15
CA LEU A 213 -0.56 0.92 -18.27
C LEU A 213 -0.27 -0.57 -18.53
N GLN A 214 -1.13 -1.48 -18.10
CA GLN A 214 -0.96 -2.93 -18.16
C GLN A 214 -0.50 -3.46 -19.54
N PRO A 215 -1.01 -2.96 -20.69
CA PRO A 215 -0.57 -3.49 -22.00
C PRO A 215 0.92 -3.30 -22.31
N ARG A 216 1.60 -2.37 -21.61
CA ARG A 216 3.01 -2.03 -21.80
C ARG A 216 3.86 -2.12 -20.52
N ALA A 217 3.27 -2.43 -19.39
CA ALA A 217 4.00 -2.55 -18.14
C ALA A 217 4.72 -3.90 -18.02
N HIS A 218 5.96 -3.85 -17.59
CA HIS A 218 6.74 -5.01 -17.20
C HIS A 218 6.57 -5.36 -15.72
N ALA A 219 6.29 -4.34 -14.88
CA ALA A 219 6.00 -4.52 -13.45
C ALA A 219 5.17 -3.36 -12.91
N PHE A 220 4.49 -3.62 -11.78
CA PHE A 220 3.84 -2.61 -10.94
C PHE A 220 4.29 -2.75 -9.50
N ALA A 221 4.41 -1.62 -8.80
CA ALA A 221 4.71 -1.57 -7.38
C ALA A 221 3.79 -0.59 -6.64
N HIS A 222 3.11 -1.07 -5.61
CA HIS A 222 2.34 -0.22 -4.69
C HIS A 222 3.30 0.38 -3.65
N VAL A 223 3.34 1.70 -3.53
CA VAL A 223 4.26 2.39 -2.63
C VAL A 223 3.65 2.49 -1.22
N THR A 224 4.10 1.60 -0.36
CA THR A 224 3.70 1.49 1.05
C THR A 224 4.92 1.68 1.98
N GLY A 225 4.97 1.04 3.14
CA GLY A 225 6.17 1.01 3.98
C GLY A 225 7.39 0.52 3.22
N GLY A 226 8.54 1.17 3.39
CA GLY A 226 9.74 0.97 2.57
C GLY A 226 9.96 2.05 1.51
N GLY A 227 8.95 2.91 1.27
CA GLY A 227 9.02 4.01 0.30
C GLY A 227 9.13 3.55 -1.15
N ILE A 228 9.41 4.48 -2.06
CA ILE A 228 9.43 4.20 -3.51
C ILE A 228 10.48 3.13 -3.86
N ALA A 229 11.73 3.35 -3.47
CA ALA A 229 12.83 2.46 -3.84
C ALA A 229 12.66 1.04 -3.29
N GLY A 230 12.22 0.91 -2.03
CA GLY A 230 12.00 -0.39 -1.40
C GLY A 230 10.89 -1.19 -2.05
N ASN A 231 9.79 -0.54 -2.45
CA ASN A 231 8.67 -1.23 -3.09
C ASN A 231 8.95 -1.57 -4.57
N VAL A 232 9.63 -0.68 -5.32
CA VAL A 232 10.06 -1.02 -6.69
C VAL A 232 11.05 -2.18 -6.69
N ALA A 233 11.95 -2.25 -5.71
CA ALA A 233 12.91 -3.37 -5.59
C ALA A 233 12.23 -4.76 -5.47
N ARG A 234 11.00 -4.84 -4.95
CA ARG A 234 10.26 -6.12 -4.80
C ARG A 234 9.85 -6.74 -6.14
N VAL A 235 9.78 -5.95 -7.19
CA VAL A 235 9.31 -6.37 -8.53
C VAL A 235 10.39 -6.32 -9.60
N VAL A 236 11.63 -5.99 -9.20
CA VAL A 236 12.79 -5.93 -10.08
C VAL A 236 13.61 -7.21 -9.90
N PRO A 237 13.97 -7.95 -10.98
CA PRO A 237 14.76 -9.15 -10.90
C PRO A 237 16.17 -8.94 -10.33
N ASP A 238 16.75 -10.01 -9.77
CA ASP A 238 18.13 -10.02 -9.30
C ASP A 238 19.11 -9.55 -10.39
N GLY A 239 20.12 -8.75 -10.01
CA GLY A 239 21.07 -8.15 -10.95
C GLY A 239 20.62 -6.84 -11.58
N LEU A 240 19.40 -6.40 -11.28
CA LEU A 240 18.86 -5.10 -11.65
C LEU A 240 18.49 -4.28 -10.41
N ARG A 241 18.45 -2.95 -10.56
CA ARG A 241 18.01 -2.02 -9.52
C ARG A 241 17.28 -0.82 -10.13
N ALA A 242 16.39 -0.20 -9.38
CA ALA A 242 15.81 1.08 -9.75
C ALA A 242 16.67 2.24 -9.25
N GLU A 243 17.05 3.13 -10.15
CA GLU A 243 17.68 4.41 -9.81
C GLU A 243 16.61 5.49 -9.85
N ILE A 244 16.30 6.09 -8.69
CA ILE A 244 15.20 7.07 -8.54
C ILE A 244 15.75 8.50 -8.61
N GLU A 245 15.14 9.31 -9.48
CA GLU A 245 15.42 10.73 -9.66
C GLU A 245 14.51 11.56 -8.71
N TRP A 246 14.95 11.76 -7.47
CA TRP A 246 14.17 12.34 -6.37
C TRP A 246 13.69 13.78 -6.58
N HIS A 247 14.07 14.43 -7.66
CA HIS A 247 13.64 15.78 -8.05
C HIS A 247 12.74 15.80 -9.29
N ALA A 248 12.33 14.64 -9.79
CA ALA A 248 11.53 14.52 -10.99
C ALA A 248 10.04 14.88 -10.80
N TRP A 249 9.60 15.08 -9.58
CA TRP A 249 8.21 15.46 -9.26
C TRP A 249 8.16 16.45 -8.09
N GLU A 250 7.05 17.16 -8.00
CA GLU A 250 6.74 18.04 -6.86
C GLU A 250 6.14 17.22 -5.72
N ARG A 251 6.66 17.41 -4.51
CA ARG A 251 6.13 16.76 -3.31
C ARG A 251 4.91 17.52 -2.78
N PRO A 252 3.83 16.82 -2.36
CA PRO A 252 2.72 17.45 -1.62
C PRO A 252 3.20 18.17 -0.34
N PRO A 253 2.48 19.22 0.09
CA PRO A 253 2.88 20.05 1.24
C PRO A 253 3.13 19.30 2.55
N VAL A 254 2.39 18.22 2.80
CA VAL A 254 2.60 17.37 4.00
C VAL A 254 4.03 16.83 4.08
N PHE A 255 4.68 16.52 2.96
CA PHE A 255 6.06 16.00 2.95
C PHE A 255 7.09 17.10 3.17
N GLU A 256 6.80 18.36 2.79
CA GLU A 256 7.60 19.53 3.13
C GLU A 256 7.53 19.81 4.64
N TRP A 257 6.37 19.65 5.25
CA TRP A 257 6.22 19.73 6.70
C TRP A 257 7.00 18.61 7.40
N LEU A 258 6.85 17.34 6.98
CA LEU A 258 7.60 16.21 7.55
C LEU A 258 9.13 16.38 7.43
N ALA A 259 9.62 17.00 6.35
CA ALA A 259 11.04 17.24 6.12
C ALA A 259 11.69 18.19 7.15
N ARG A 260 10.91 18.97 7.90
CA ARG A 260 11.43 19.79 9.01
C ARG A 260 11.83 18.95 10.22
N HIS A 261 11.30 17.73 10.34
CA HIS A 261 11.42 16.87 11.54
C HIS A 261 12.15 15.56 11.28
N VAL A 262 12.20 15.12 10.02
CA VAL A 262 12.73 13.81 9.60
C VAL A 262 13.83 14.01 8.56
N GLU A 263 14.91 13.27 8.68
CA GLU A 263 15.99 13.31 7.69
C GLU A 263 15.55 12.72 6.36
N GLU A 264 16.10 13.24 5.25
CA GLU A 264 15.74 12.87 3.90
C GLU A 264 15.84 11.35 3.63
N VAL A 265 16.86 10.69 4.17
CA VAL A 265 17.04 9.24 4.02
C VAL A 265 15.89 8.47 4.66
N GLU A 266 15.45 8.92 5.84
CA GLU A 266 14.33 8.29 6.55
C GLU A 266 12.98 8.61 5.89
N LEU A 267 12.79 9.85 5.39
CA LEU A 267 11.61 10.23 4.60
C LEU A 267 11.43 9.30 3.39
N ARG A 268 12.50 9.06 2.62
CA ARG A 268 12.50 8.17 1.45
C ARG A 268 12.21 6.72 1.79
N ARG A 269 12.55 6.31 3.00
CA ARG A 269 12.36 4.93 3.48
C ARG A 269 10.96 4.69 4.04
N VAL A 270 10.33 5.71 4.62
CA VAL A 270 9.05 5.56 5.35
C VAL A 270 7.85 5.96 4.50
N PHE A 271 7.99 7.02 3.68
CA PHE A 271 6.87 7.67 3.02
C PHE A 271 6.90 7.53 1.50
N ASN A 272 5.72 7.71 0.89
CA ASN A 272 5.54 7.71 -0.57
C ASN A 272 6.03 9.00 -1.26
N LEU A 273 6.25 10.08 -0.52
CA LEU A 273 6.73 11.38 -0.98
C LEU A 273 5.97 11.99 -2.18
N GLY A 274 4.70 11.63 -2.34
CA GLY A 274 3.85 12.11 -3.42
C GLY A 274 3.66 11.12 -4.57
N ILE A 275 4.33 9.96 -4.53
CA ILE A 275 4.18 8.87 -5.52
C ILE A 275 3.65 7.63 -4.80
N GLY A 276 2.39 7.31 -5.02
CA GLY A 276 1.74 6.18 -4.32
C GLY A 276 1.76 4.86 -5.09
N TYR A 277 2.14 4.88 -6.36
CA TYR A 277 2.23 3.68 -7.20
C TYR A 277 3.27 3.88 -8.29
N CYS A 278 3.92 2.80 -8.72
CA CYS A 278 4.90 2.83 -9.80
C CYS A 278 4.58 1.77 -10.85
N ALA A 279 4.84 2.13 -12.12
CA ALA A 279 4.87 1.19 -13.23
C ALA A 279 6.27 1.17 -13.84
N VAL A 280 6.80 -0.01 -14.13
CA VAL A 280 8.03 -0.18 -14.90
C VAL A 280 7.64 -0.46 -16.34
N VAL A 281 8.11 0.38 -17.27
CA VAL A 281 7.73 0.31 -18.69
C VAL A 281 8.96 0.43 -19.59
N PRO A 282 9.02 -0.26 -20.76
CA PRO A 282 10.16 -0.16 -21.68
C PRO A 282 10.30 1.26 -22.25
N GLU A 283 9.18 1.88 -22.62
CA GLU A 283 9.14 3.24 -23.15
C GLU A 283 8.02 4.06 -22.47
N PRO A 284 8.34 5.23 -21.89
CA PRO A 284 7.33 6.11 -21.35
C PRO A 284 6.53 6.77 -22.49
N ALA A 285 5.23 6.99 -22.27
CA ALA A 285 4.36 7.72 -23.16
C ALA A 285 4.30 9.21 -22.80
N GLU A 286 3.74 10.01 -23.70
CA GLU A 286 3.44 11.42 -23.41
C GLU A 286 2.51 11.54 -22.21
N GLY A 287 2.90 12.37 -21.23
CA GLY A 287 2.18 12.59 -19.98
C GLY A 287 2.56 11.65 -18.84
N ASP A 288 3.41 10.64 -19.05
CA ASP A 288 3.95 9.84 -17.97
C ASP A 288 4.98 10.65 -17.14
N VAL A 289 4.87 10.58 -15.84
CA VAL A 289 5.88 11.16 -14.93
C VAL A 289 6.98 10.14 -14.71
N VAL A 290 8.07 10.26 -15.46
CA VAL A 290 9.24 9.39 -15.28
C VAL A 290 10.00 9.85 -14.03
N ILE A 291 10.11 8.95 -13.05
CA ILE A 291 10.77 9.20 -11.76
C ILE A 291 12.08 8.42 -11.58
N GLY A 292 12.51 7.68 -12.59
CA GLY A 292 13.74 6.90 -12.54
C GLY A 292 13.86 5.90 -13.67
N ARG A 293 14.89 5.06 -13.59
CA ARG A 293 15.18 3.99 -14.56
C ARG A 293 15.68 2.75 -13.88
N ILE A 294 15.55 1.62 -14.59
CA ILE A 294 16.14 0.34 -14.18
C ILE A 294 17.57 0.25 -14.73
N GLU A 295 18.52 -0.07 -13.86
CA GLU A 295 19.94 -0.22 -14.19
C GLU A 295 20.44 -1.60 -13.79
N GLY A 296 21.54 -2.07 -14.43
CA GLY A 296 22.30 -3.22 -13.97
C GLY A 296 23.07 -2.92 -12.70
N THR A 297 23.19 -3.89 -11.78
CA THR A 297 23.96 -3.80 -10.53
C THR A 297 25.44 -4.06 -10.74
#